data_794ad0e46461998ad6b051b24509ed21
#
_entry.id   794ad0e46461998ad6b051b24509ed21
#
_cell.length_a   1.000
_cell.length_b   1.000
_cell.length_c   1.000
_cell.angle_alpha   90.00
_cell.angle_beta   90.00
_cell.angle_gamma   90.00
#
_symmetry.space_group_name_H-M   'P 1'
#
loop_
_entity.id
_entity.type
_entity.pdbx_description
1 polymer ?
#
loop_
_entity_poly.entity_id
_entity_poly.type
_entity_poly.pdbx_seq_one_letter_code
_entity_poly.pdbx_strand_id
1 'polypeptide(L)'
;MKLKNTILLLLLFSSIIIIIGCSKTVPKTPLEFQKELLAGTSAYLNTQRTWQLDSFYVDGINFPLTPLQKGYKKTFSYDGLYSDSEMNTGKWEIQTLGKLKQTIIYKTTNKQDSSVFDIVSINAARLNLNIKLSNGKLGSYSFKISN
;
A
#
# COMPACT_ATOMS: atom_id res chain seq x y z
N MET A 1 14.48 -22.59 -57.97
CA MET A 1 15.14 -21.79 -56.95
C MET A 1 14.19 -20.99 -56.04
N LYS A 2 12.96 -20.65 -56.42
CA LYS A 2 12.00 -19.84 -55.63
C LYS A 2 11.36 -20.59 -54.45
N LEU A 3 11.10 -21.90 -54.59
CA LEU A 3 10.39 -22.68 -53.57
C LEU A 3 11.20 -22.89 -52.29
N LYS A 4 12.52 -23.11 -52.40
CA LYS A 4 13.41 -23.32 -51.21
C LYS A 4 13.50 -22.05 -50.32
N ASN A 5 13.50 -20.85 -50.94
CA ASN A 5 13.57 -19.61 -50.18
C ASN A 5 12.28 -19.29 -49.44
N THR A 6 11.12 -19.71 -50.00
CA THR A 6 9.80 -19.53 -49.35
C THR A 6 9.66 -20.43 -48.13
N ILE A 7 10.16 -21.68 -48.20
CA ILE A 7 10.11 -22.61 -47.06
C ILE A 7 11.06 -22.14 -45.93
N LEU A 8 12.24 -21.62 -46.28
CA LEU A 8 13.19 -21.09 -45.31
C LEU A 8 12.63 -19.84 -44.60
N LEU A 9 11.91 -18.98 -45.32
CA LEU A 9 11.26 -17.78 -44.73
C LEU A 9 10.13 -18.16 -43.80
N LEU A 10 9.32 -19.16 -44.12
CA LEU A 10 8.25 -19.69 -43.29
C LEU A 10 8.77 -20.34 -42.00
N LEU A 11 9.89 -21.06 -42.04
CA LEU A 11 10.56 -21.64 -40.89
C LEU A 11 11.15 -20.57 -39.95
N LEU A 12 11.69 -19.47 -40.48
CA LEU A 12 12.19 -18.34 -39.73
C LEU A 12 11.05 -17.57 -39.02
N PHE A 13 9.89 -17.40 -39.67
CA PHE A 13 8.73 -16.77 -39.05
C PHE A 13 8.11 -17.62 -37.93
N SER A 14 8.09 -18.96 -38.07
CA SER A 14 7.56 -19.85 -37.05
C SER A 14 8.44 -19.90 -35.81
N SER A 15 9.76 -19.74 -35.93
CA SER A 15 10.65 -19.71 -34.75
C SER A 15 10.59 -18.41 -33.96
N ILE A 16 10.17 -17.28 -34.56
CA ILE A 16 10.01 -16.00 -33.87
C ILE A 16 8.75 -15.98 -32.97
N ILE A 17 7.71 -16.72 -33.35
CA ILE A 17 6.44 -16.76 -32.58
C ILE A 17 6.59 -17.54 -31.26
N ILE A 18 7.54 -18.46 -31.16
CA ILE A 18 7.78 -19.27 -29.96
C ILE A 18 8.51 -18.48 -28.85
N ILE A 19 9.18 -17.36 -29.18
CA ILE A 19 9.91 -16.53 -28.22
C ILE A 19 9.00 -15.49 -27.53
N ILE A 20 7.76 -15.27 -28.00
CA ILE A 20 6.74 -14.54 -27.26
C ILE A 20 6.19 -15.49 -26.17
N GLY A 21 7.14 -16.06 -25.39
CA GLY A 21 6.84 -16.93 -24.29
C GLY A 21 6.10 -16.16 -23.22
N CYS A 22 4.99 -16.72 -22.76
CA CYS A 22 4.30 -16.39 -21.54
C CYS A 22 5.31 -15.92 -20.48
N SER A 23 5.34 -14.63 -20.21
CA SER A 23 5.92 -14.14 -18.96
C SER A 23 5.07 -14.75 -17.86
N LYS A 24 5.55 -15.84 -17.25
CA LYS A 24 4.93 -16.42 -16.06
C LYS A 24 4.91 -15.31 -15.02
N THR A 25 3.75 -14.66 -14.84
CA THR A 25 3.55 -13.77 -13.71
C THR A 25 3.72 -14.62 -12.47
N VAL A 26 4.81 -14.40 -11.75
CA VAL A 26 5.03 -15.06 -10.45
C VAL A 26 3.86 -14.67 -9.56
N PRO A 27 3.13 -15.63 -8.95
CA PRO A 27 2.05 -15.30 -8.05
C PRO A 27 2.57 -14.43 -6.91
N LYS A 28 1.91 -13.29 -6.66
CA LYS A 28 2.28 -12.41 -5.54
C LYS A 28 2.03 -13.11 -4.21
N THR A 29 2.93 -12.91 -3.28
CA THR A 29 2.73 -13.36 -1.91
C THR A 29 1.60 -12.57 -1.25
N PRO A 30 0.89 -13.13 -0.25
CA PRO A 30 -0.12 -12.39 0.51
C PRO A 30 0.41 -11.07 1.11
N LEU A 31 1.69 -11.03 1.49
CA LEU A 31 2.36 -9.84 2.02
C LEU A 31 2.52 -8.76 0.94
N GLU A 32 2.97 -9.12 -0.25
CA GLU A 32 3.10 -8.21 -1.40
C GLU A 32 1.73 -7.65 -1.82
N PHE A 33 0.71 -8.51 -1.84
CA PHE A 33 -0.65 -8.07 -2.13
C PHE A 33 -1.16 -7.05 -1.10
N GLN A 34 -0.93 -7.29 0.19
CA GLN A 34 -1.29 -6.36 1.26
C GLN A 34 -0.52 -5.03 1.13
N LYS A 35 0.79 -5.09 0.79
CA LYS A 35 1.61 -3.91 0.52
C LYS A 35 1.05 -3.09 -0.65
N GLU A 36 0.65 -3.73 -1.74
CA GLU A 36 0.05 -3.05 -2.89
C GLU A 36 -1.32 -2.42 -2.58
N LEU A 37 -2.13 -3.09 -1.78
CA LEU A 37 -3.38 -2.50 -1.31
C LEU A 37 -3.14 -1.24 -0.48
N LEU A 38 -2.09 -1.22 0.35
CA LEU A 38 -1.78 -0.08 1.21
C LEU A 38 -1.17 1.10 0.45
N ALA A 39 -0.24 0.84 -0.47
CA ALA A 39 0.62 1.87 -1.07
C ALA A 39 0.57 1.97 -2.60
N GLY A 40 -0.20 1.14 -3.27
CA GLY A 40 -0.22 1.05 -4.73
C GLY A 40 0.67 -0.06 -5.28
N THR A 41 0.72 -0.22 -6.60
CA THR A 41 1.41 -1.35 -7.24
C THR A 41 2.90 -1.08 -7.46
N SER A 42 3.71 -2.14 -7.43
CA SER A 42 5.15 -2.06 -7.75
C SER A 42 5.45 -1.83 -9.23
N ALA A 43 4.45 -1.90 -10.10
CA ALA A 43 4.62 -1.84 -11.56
C ALA A 43 5.14 -0.48 -12.05
N TYR A 44 5.02 0.58 -11.24
CA TYR A 44 5.45 1.93 -11.58
C TYR A 44 6.28 2.51 -10.43
N LEU A 45 7.42 3.10 -10.76
CA LEU A 45 8.21 3.88 -9.80
C LEU A 45 7.36 5.00 -9.21
N ASN A 46 7.39 5.15 -7.88
CA ASN A 46 6.68 6.19 -7.13
C ASN A 46 5.15 6.01 -7.01
N THR A 47 4.64 4.79 -7.03
CA THR A 47 3.22 4.61 -6.67
C THR A 47 3.00 4.90 -5.20
N GLN A 48 1.92 5.58 -4.91
CA GLN A 48 1.50 5.92 -3.56
C GLN A 48 -0.02 5.86 -3.45
N ARG A 49 -0.51 5.62 -2.24
CA ARG A 49 -1.93 5.75 -1.91
C ARG A 49 -2.13 6.67 -0.74
N THR A 50 -3.12 7.53 -0.87
CA THR A 50 -3.53 8.46 0.18
C THR A 50 -4.84 7.99 0.78
N TRP A 51 -4.86 7.88 2.11
CA TRP A 51 -5.96 7.40 2.92
C TRP A 51 -6.46 8.53 3.81
N GLN A 52 -7.72 8.93 3.67
CA GLN A 52 -8.35 9.96 4.49
C GLN A 52 -9.08 9.32 5.67
N LEU A 53 -8.91 9.87 6.87
CA LEU A 53 -9.60 9.43 8.07
C LEU A 53 -11.12 9.60 7.90
N ASP A 54 -11.85 8.52 8.10
CA ASP A 54 -13.31 8.45 7.96
C ASP A 54 -14.02 8.33 9.31
N SER A 55 -13.46 7.52 10.23
CA SER A 55 -13.98 7.39 11.59
C SER A 55 -12.91 6.90 12.57
N PHE A 56 -13.16 7.18 13.86
CA PHE A 56 -12.31 6.76 14.97
C PHE A 56 -13.15 6.26 16.13
N TYR A 57 -12.74 5.14 16.71
CA TYR A 57 -13.39 4.51 17.87
C TYR A 57 -12.36 4.23 18.96
N VAL A 58 -12.79 4.28 20.22
CA VAL A 58 -12.01 3.82 21.37
C VAL A 58 -12.86 2.81 22.13
N ASP A 59 -12.37 1.59 22.30
CA ASP A 59 -13.11 0.46 22.90
C ASP A 59 -14.51 0.28 22.28
N GLY A 60 -14.64 0.45 20.96
CA GLY A 60 -15.89 0.35 20.22
C GLY A 60 -16.82 1.57 20.30
N ILE A 61 -16.48 2.59 21.10
CA ILE A 61 -17.26 3.83 21.21
C ILE A 61 -16.80 4.80 20.11
N ASN A 62 -17.75 5.27 19.29
CA ASN A 62 -17.47 6.24 18.23
C ASN A 62 -17.11 7.62 18.83
N PHE A 63 -15.98 8.16 18.39
CA PHE A 63 -15.57 9.54 18.70
C PHE A 63 -15.82 10.42 17.47
N PRO A 64 -16.74 11.39 17.54
CA PRO A 64 -17.02 12.29 16.45
C PRO A 64 -15.76 13.04 16.02
N LEU A 65 -15.42 12.96 14.72
CA LEU A 65 -14.26 13.64 14.18
C LEU A 65 -14.51 15.14 14.11
N THR A 66 -13.54 15.93 14.58
CA THR A 66 -13.49 17.37 14.35
C THR A 66 -13.27 17.69 12.86
N PRO A 67 -13.55 18.91 12.38
CA PRO A 67 -13.26 19.32 11.00
C PRO A 67 -11.80 19.06 10.59
N LEU A 68 -10.84 19.31 11.48
CA LEU A 68 -9.42 19.07 11.24
C LEU A 68 -9.13 17.57 11.05
N GLN A 69 -9.68 16.73 11.92
CA GLN A 69 -9.50 15.27 11.83
C GLN A 69 -10.16 14.66 10.58
N LYS A 70 -11.30 15.21 10.12
CA LYS A 70 -11.93 14.83 8.84
C LYS A 70 -11.06 15.13 7.64
N GLY A 71 -10.19 16.14 7.75
CA GLY A 71 -9.20 16.49 6.73
C GLY A 71 -7.90 15.68 6.81
N TYR A 72 -7.70 14.90 7.88
CA TYR A 72 -6.46 14.17 8.10
C TYR A 72 -6.27 13.07 7.07
N LYS A 73 -5.09 13.07 6.45
CA LYS A 73 -4.70 12.11 5.41
C LYS A 73 -3.35 11.48 5.74
N LYS A 74 -3.22 10.20 5.40
CA LYS A 74 -1.95 9.45 5.42
C LYS A 74 -1.63 9.00 4.01
N THR A 75 -0.38 9.19 3.60
CA THR A 75 0.13 8.72 2.30
C THR A 75 1.21 7.68 2.53
N PHE A 76 1.04 6.51 1.92
CA PHE A 76 2.02 5.44 1.91
C PHE A 76 2.54 5.27 0.50
N SER A 77 3.85 5.36 0.32
CA SER A 77 4.53 5.09 -0.95
C SER A 77 5.06 3.66 -0.97
N TYR A 78 5.06 3.02 -2.13
CA TYR A 78 5.43 1.61 -2.26
C TYR A 78 6.88 1.32 -1.83
N ASP A 79 7.76 2.31 -1.90
CA ASP A 79 9.16 2.27 -1.44
C ASP A 79 9.34 2.29 0.08
N GLY A 80 8.23 2.34 0.85
CA GLY A 80 8.25 2.34 2.30
C GLY A 80 8.28 3.73 2.94
N LEU A 81 8.12 4.81 2.15
CA LEU A 81 8.02 6.15 2.68
C LEU A 81 6.59 6.47 3.15
N TYR A 82 6.50 7.32 4.15
CA TYR A 82 5.27 7.80 4.77
C TYR A 82 5.24 9.32 4.83
N SER A 83 4.07 9.89 4.60
CA SER A 83 3.79 11.30 4.92
C SER A 83 2.33 11.47 5.34
N ASP A 84 2.00 12.58 6.00
CA ASP A 84 0.62 12.93 6.34
C ASP A 84 0.30 14.41 6.07
N SER A 85 -0.98 14.78 6.22
CA SER A 85 -1.46 16.14 5.99
C SER A 85 -0.98 17.15 7.03
N GLU A 86 -0.40 16.72 8.14
CA GLU A 86 0.26 17.55 9.16
C GLU A 86 1.75 17.77 8.83
N MET A 87 2.18 17.32 7.63
CA MET A 87 3.55 17.41 7.12
C MET A 87 4.56 16.57 7.94
N ASN A 88 4.10 15.60 8.71
CA ASN A 88 4.97 14.60 9.28
C ASN A 88 5.43 13.64 8.18
N THR A 89 6.64 13.12 8.32
CA THR A 89 7.23 12.16 7.37
C THR A 89 7.75 10.95 8.12
N GLY A 90 8.15 9.91 7.39
CA GLY A 90 8.73 8.74 8.03
C GLY A 90 8.79 7.54 7.12
N LYS A 91 8.74 6.36 7.75
CA LYS A 91 8.80 5.07 7.07
C LYS A 91 7.69 4.16 7.55
N TRP A 92 7.36 3.21 6.72
CA TRP A 92 6.43 2.14 7.06
C TRP A 92 6.91 0.80 6.50
N GLU A 93 6.49 -0.26 7.16
CA GLU A 93 6.73 -1.63 6.71
C GLU A 93 5.59 -2.55 7.18
N ILE A 94 5.26 -3.56 6.39
CA ILE A 94 4.45 -4.68 6.85
C ILE A 94 5.40 -5.71 7.42
N GLN A 95 5.44 -5.84 8.75
CA GLN A 95 6.34 -6.76 9.44
C GLN A 95 5.93 -8.23 9.24
N THR A 96 4.63 -8.48 9.35
CA THR A 96 3.98 -9.76 9.06
C THR A 96 2.61 -9.48 8.48
N LEU A 97 1.95 -10.49 7.93
CA LEU A 97 0.58 -10.33 7.43
C LEU A 97 -0.33 -9.77 8.53
N GLY A 98 -0.94 -8.62 8.26
CA GLY A 98 -1.80 -7.92 9.21
C GLY A 98 -1.09 -7.00 10.22
N LYS A 99 0.24 -6.87 10.19
CA LYS A 99 0.99 -5.99 11.11
C LYS A 99 1.70 -4.88 10.35
N LEU A 100 1.22 -3.65 10.50
CA LEU A 100 1.82 -2.45 9.93
C LEU A 100 2.63 -1.70 10.99
N LYS A 101 3.94 -1.64 10.83
CA LYS A 101 4.78 -0.73 11.61
C LYS A 101 4.93 0.59 10.87
N GLN A 102 4.74 1.68 11.59
CA GLN A 102 4.90 3.04 11.09
C GLN A 102 5.83 3.80 12.03
N THR A 103 6.88 4.40 11.46
CA THR A 103 7.80 5.28 12.16
C THR A 103 7.57 6.69 11.63
N ILE A 104 7.25 7.63 12.51
CA ILE A 104 6.89 9.01 12.19
C ILE A 104 7.94 9.95 12.75
N ILE A 105 8.35 10.93 11.95
CA ILE A 105 9.17 12.07 12.36
C ILE A 105 8.25 13.29 12.35
N TYR A 106 7.96 13.83 13.53
CA TYR A 106 7.08 14.98 13.69
C TYR A 106 7.77 16.26 13.22
N LYS A 107 7.18 16.95 12.24
CA LYS A 107 7.74 18.18 11.67
C LYS A 107 7.98 19.25 12.73
N THR A 108 7.07 19.39 13.69
CA THR A 108 7.11 20.45 14.71
C THR A 108 8.19 20.28 15.76
N THR A 109 8.53 19.03 16.10
CA THR A 109 9.45 18.70 17.20
C THR A 109 10.71 17.99 16.75
N ASN A 110 10.75 17.52 15.49
CA ASN A 110 11.78 16.63 14.95
C ASN A 110 11.99 15.35 15.78
N LYS A 111 11.00 15.00 16.61
CA LYS A 111 11.01 13.75 17.39
C LYS A 111 10.51 12.61 16.53
N GLN A 112 11.10 11.46 16.74
CA GLN A 112 10.69 10.21 16.10
C GLN A 112 9.86 9.38 17.06
N ASP A 113 8.77 8.79 16.56
CA ASP A 113 7.96 7.82 17.28
C ASP A 113 7.65 6.63 16.37
N SER A 114 7.37 5.47 16.97
CA SER A 114 7.04 4.25 16.24
C SER A 114 5.80 3.60 16.82
N SER A 115 4.89 3.23 15.94
CA SER A 115 3.65 2.55 16.29
C SER A 115 3.46 1.30 15.43
N VAL A 116 2.90 0.26 16.04
CA VAL A 116 2.49 -0.96 15.33
C VAL A 116 0.97 -1.05 15.34
N PHE A 117 0.40 -1.14 14.16
CA PHE A 117 -1.04 -1.27 13.95
C PHE A 117 -1.38 -2.69 13.51
N ASP A 118 -2.51 -3.20 13.97
CA ASP A 118 -3.16 -4.34 13.36
C ASP A 118 -3.98 -3.89 12.16
N ILE A 119 -3.69 -4.45 10.98
CA ILE A 119 -4.54 -4.27 9.80
C ILE A 119 -5.73 -5.23 9.95
N VAL A 120 -6.86 -4.71 10.39
CA VAL A 120 -8.10 -5.48 10.56
C VAL A 120 -8.67 -5.88 9.21
N SER A 121 -8.68 -4.94 8.28
CA SER A 121 -9.05 -5.18 6.88
C SER A 121 -8.47 -4.10 5.96
N ILE A 122 -8.20 -4.48 4.72
CA ILE A 122 -7.76 -3.56 3.68
C ILE A 122 -8.32 -4.04 2.34
N ASN A 123 -8.82 -3.09 1.55
CA ASN A 123 -9.21 -3.28 0.15
C ASN A 123 -8.92 -2.00 -0.65
N ALA A 124 -9.33 -1.94 -1.92
CA ALA A 124 -9.05 -0.81 -2.78
C ALA A 124 -9.66 0.54 -2.31
N ALA A 125 -10.70 0.51 -1.45
CA ALA A 125 -11.45 1.67 -1.02
C ALA A 125 -11.30 2.00 0.47
N ARG A 126 -11.01 1.00 1.32
CA ARG A 126 -11.01 1.14 2.77
C ARG A 126 -9.81 0.47 3.42
N LEU A 127 -9.32 1.10 4.50
CA LEU A 127 -8.27 0.61 5.38
C LEU A 127 -8.75 0.74 6.83
N ASN A 128 -8.82 -0.37 7.54
CA ASN A 128 -9.18 -0.41 8.96
C ASN A 128 -7.98 -0.87 9.79
N LEU A 129 -7.59 -0.04 10.75
CA LEU A 129 -6.43 -0.24 11.61
C LEU A 129 -6.84 -0.22 13.08
N ASN A 130 -6.26 -1.13 13.85
CA ASN A 130 -6.32 -1.10 15.31
C ASN A 130 -4.95 -0.81 15.91
N ILE A 131 -4.94 -0.13 17.04
CA ILE A 131 -3.74 0.11 17.86
C ILE A 131 -4.09 0.06 19.34
N LYS A 132 -3.17 -0.46 20.15
CA LYS A 132 -3.26 -0.31 21.61
C LYS A 132 -2.73 1.07 21.99
N LEU A 133 -3.60 1.90 22.57
CA LEU A 133 -3.27 3.25 23.02
C LEU A 133 -2.43 3.18 24.31
N SER A 134 -1.75 4.28 24.67
CA SER A 134 -0.89 4.38 25.88
C SER A 134 -1.65 4.12 27.19
N ASN A 135 -2.96 4.39 27.23
CA ASN A 135 -3.84 4.10 28.36
C ASN A 135 -4.39 2.67 28.37
N GLY A 136 -3.89 1.80 27.49
CA GLY A 136 -4.29 0.39 27.37
C GLY A 136 -5.55 0.13 26.55
N LYS A 137 -6.29 1.18 26.16
CA LYS A 137 -7.52 1.06 25.37
C LYS A 137 -7.22 0.70 23.91
N LEU A 138 -8.23 0.15 23.21
CA LEU A 138 -8.15 -0.16 21.79
C LEU A 138 -8.63 1.04 20.98
N GLY A 139 -7.71 1.64 20.21
CA GLY A 139 -8.04 2.63 19.18
C GLY A 139 -8.30 1.93 17.85
N SER A 140 -9.43 2.21 17.20
CA SER A 140 -9.79 1.68 15.88
C SER A 140 -10.01 2.83 14.91
N TYR A 141 -9.24 2.84 13.83
CA TYR A 141 -9.26 3.85 12.79
C TYR A 141 -9.82 3.26 11.51
N SER A 142 -10.77 3.92 10.88
CA SER A 142 -11.22 3.62 9.53
C SER A 142 -10.80 4.75 8.60
N PHE A 143 -10.18 4.38 7.51
CA PHE A 143 -9.77 5.30 6.45
C PHE A 143 -10.48 4.90 5.15
N LYS A 144 -10.75 5.88 4.30
CA LYS A 144 -11.17 5.71 2.92
C LYS A 144 -10.09 6.20 1.98
N ILE A 145 -10.05 5.65 0.76
CA ILE A 145 -9.15 6.16 -0.28
C ILE A 145 -9.48 7.64 -0.55
N SER A 146 -8.43 8.45 -0.64
CA SER A 146 -8.56 9.86 -1.06
C SER A 146 -8.16 9.96 -2.52
N ASN A 147 -9.08 10.36 -3.35
CA ASN A 147 -8.83 10.73 -4.74
C ASN A 147 -8.16 12.10 -4.80
#